data_bf748ed9997bd1fdb2cf8bb1aeb4d4d7
#
_entry.id   bf748ed9997bd1fdb2cf8bb1aeb4d4d7
#
_cell.length_a   1.000
_cell.length_b   1.000
_cell.length_c   1.000
_cell.angle_alpha   90.00
_cell.angle_beta   90.00
_cell.angle_gamma   90.00
#
_symmetry.space_group_name_H-M   'P 1'
#
loop_
_entity.id
_entity.type
_entity.pdbx_description
1 polymer ?
#
loop_
_entity_poly.entity_id
_entity_poly.type
_entity_poly.pdbx_seq_one_letter_code
_entity_poly.pdbx_strand_id
1 'polypeptide(L)'
;MNLTKRQEGQIGARPTSGRPPRDVRMSTAPIKGPEPEPSYSHLVKRTIEACRVAKEAAATAAEGIATGSSPLLNTLREREKELDNLDMEIDAGVTMAITQVNESEARELLACMKFMISLERIGDLLLSFGSSAQAAGSSLDPQDVRDLTHMATVLEKMLADVGTAFSTRDVKKAVAVLRADAEMDRLRNLIFLRHIENPEHLQRQASLQVIFMTQSLERAGDHAKNLAEEVCHFVSGHTVRHVLLTYDKPIEQMFLDWLRVRDEKH
;
A
#
# COMPACT_ATOMS: atom_id res chain seq x y z
N MET A 1 39.49 -46.69 50.69
CA MET A 1 39.29 -47.42 51.99
C MET A 1 37.81 -47.58 52.15
N ASN A 2 37.39 -48.87 52.18
CA ASN A 2 36.09 -49.44 52.59
C ASN A 2 34.79 -48.96 51.94
N LEU A 3 34.23 -49.83 51.13
CA LEU A 3 33.51 -51.11 51.29
C LEU A 3 32.10 -50.96 51.89
N THR A 4 31.18 -51.36 51.07
CA THR A 4 30.12 -52.40 51.16
C THR A 4 28.83 -52.02 51.92
N LYS A 5 27.66 -52.21 51.35
CA LYS A 5 26.89 -53.47 51.36
C LYS A 5 25.54 -53.30 50.72
N ARG A 6 25.17 -54.28 49.94
CA ARG A 6 23.83 -54.62 49.42
C ARG A 6 22.79 -54.72 50.53
N GLN A 7 21.53 -54.47 50.23
CA GLN A 7 20.44 -55.36 50.63
C GLN A 7 19.32 -55.34 49.60
N GLU A 8 18.98 -56.54 49.19
CA GLU A 8 17.81 -56.93 48.37
C GLU A 8 16.56 -56.88 49.27
N GLY A 9 15.40 -56.62 48.68
CA GLY A 9 14.11 -56.67 49.38
C GLY A 9 12.90 -56.52 48.46
N GLN A 10 12.47 -57.65 47.89
CA GLN A 10 11.13 -58.16 47.63
C GLN A 10 10.07 -57.27 46.93
N ILE A 11 9.79 -57.68 45.76
CA ILE A 11 8.54 -57.98 45.01
C ILE A 11 7.23 -57.73 45.77
N GLY A 12 6.39 -56.78 45.27
CA GLY A 12 5.01 -56.68 45.57
C GLY A 12 4.27 -56.29 44.33
N ALA A 13 3.72 -57.25 43.62
CA ALA A 13 2.81 -57.01 42.44
C ALA A 13 1.48 -56.45 42.91
N ARG A 14 1.03 -55.38 42.31
CA ARG A 14 -0.36 -54.91 42.38
C ARG A 14 -0.98 -54.93 40.99
N PRO A 15 -2.31 -55.23 40.86
CA PRO A 15 -2.96 -55.54 39.64
C PRO A 15 -3.21 -54.28 38.80
N THR A 16 -2.98 -54.36 37.50
CA THR A 16 -3.31 -53.40 36.47
C THR A 16 -4.80 -53.33 36.27
N SER A 17 -5.44 -52.23 36.70
CA SER A 17 -6.78 -51.87 36.26
C SER A 17 -6.69 -51.32 34.85
N GLY A 18 -7.14 -52.10 33.88
CA GLY A 18 -7.25 -51.70 32.49
C GLY A 18 -8.27 -50.58 32.33
N ARG A 19 -7.81 -49.42 31.85
CA ARG A 19 -8.70 -48.43 31.22
C ARG A 19 -9.05 -48.91 29.81
N PRO A 20 -10.32 -48.84 29.41
CA PRO A 20 -10.68 -49.13 28.01
C PRO A 20 -10.06 -48.10 27.06
N PRO A 21 -9.72 -48.45 25.82
CA PRO A 21 -9.18 -47.55 24.83
C PRO A 21 -10.17 -46.43 24.59
N ARG A 22 -9.69 -45.16 24.66
CA ARG A 22 -10.46 -44.01 24.20
C ARG A 22 -10.65 -44.15 22.68
N ASP A 23 -11.90 -44.27 22.25
CA ASP A 23 -12.30 -44.08 20.86
C ASP A 23 -11.82 -42.69 20.40
N VAL A 24 -10.71 -42.64 19.69
CA VAL A 24 -10.27 -41.48 18.93
C VAL A 24 -11.19 -41.42 17.72
N ARG A 25 -12.35 -40.78 17.85
CA ARG A 25 -13.11 -40.36 16.71
C ARG A 25 -12.23 -39.35 15.96
N MET A 26 -11.57 -39.83 14.91
CA MET A 26 -10.98 -38.97 13.90
C MET A 26 -12.11 -38.12 13.32
N SER A 27 -12.12 -36.85 13.67
CA SER A 27 -12.98 -35.85 13.00
C SER A 27 -12.53 -35.83 11.53
N THR A 28 -13.29 -36.48 10.68
CA THR A 28 -13.21 -36.30 9.23
C THR A 28 -13.85 -34.96 8.89
N ALA A 29 -13.17 -33.84 9.23
CA ALA A 29 -13.45 -32.59 8.55
C ALA A 29 -13.18 -32.82 7.05
N PRO A 30 -14.07 -32.41 6.15
CA PRO A 30 -13.82 -32.55 4.73
C PRO A 30 -12.51 -31.83 4.42
N ILE A 31 -11.55 -32.53 3.83
CA ILE A 31 -10.34 -31.95 3.26
C ILE A 31 -10.88 -30.99 2.19
N LYS A 32 -10.80 -29.67 2.47
CA LYS A 32 -11.03 -28.65 1.45
C LYS A 32 -10.10 -29.02 0.29
N GLY A 33 -10.68 -29.34 -0.86
CA GLY A 33 -9.89 -29.54 -2.07
C GLY A 33 -8.99 -28.32 -2.28
N PRO A 34 -7.88 -28.47 -3.01
CA PRO A 34 -7.02 -27.32 -3.29
C PRO A 34 -7.88 -26.18 -3.84
N GLU A 35 -7.80 -25.01 -3.21
CA GLU A 35 -8.46 -23.83 -3.75
C GLU A 35 -7.93 -23.64 -5.19
N PRO A 36 -8.80 -23.30 -6.16
CA PRO A 36 -8.35 -23.13 -7.54
C PRO A 36 -7.22 -22.11 -7.57
N GLU A 37 -6.12 -22.46 -8.23
CA GLU A 37 -4.97 -21.58 -8.37
C GLU A 37 -5.44 -20.21 -8.90
N PRO A 38 -4.94 -19.09 -8.33
CA PRO A 38 -5.39 -17.77 -8.71
C PRO A 38 -5.07 -17.53 -10.20
N SER A 39 -6.10 -17.34 -11.01
CA SER A 39 -5.92 -17.05 -12.42
C SER A 39 -5.35 -15.64 -12.60
N TYR A 40 -4.63 -15.40 -13.71
CA TYR A 40 -4.15 -14.08 -14.12
C TYR A 40 -5.22 -12.98 -13.95
N SER A 41 -6.44 -13.21 -14.46
CA SER A 41 -7.53 -12.22 -14.36
C SER A 41 -7.99 -11.95 -12.93
N HIS A 42 -7.83 -12.92 -12.02
CA HIS A 42 -8.10 -12.74 -10.60
C HIS A 42 -7.08 -11.79 -9.97
N LEU A 43 -5.80 -11.99 -10.24
CA LEU A 43 -4.73 -11.15 -9.67
C LEU A 43 -4.84 -9.69 -10.14
N VAL A 44 -5.15 -9.46 -11.41
CA VAL A 44 -5.42 -8.11 -11.94
C VAL A 44 -6.61 -7.44 -11.20
N LYS A 45 -7.71 -8.18 -10.97
CA LYS A 45 -8.85 -7.67 -10.21
C LYS A 45 -8.49 -7.34 -8.76
N ARG A 46 -7.68 -8.17 -8.12
CA ARG A 46 -7.23 -7.92 -6.74
C ARG A 46 -6.31 -6.68 -6.67
N THR A 47 -5.49 -6.44 -7.67
CA THR A 47 -4.69 -5.20 -7.77
C THR A 47 -5.57 -3.96 -7.94
N ILE A 48 -6.63 -4.04 -8.75
CA ILE A 48 -7.63 -2.95 -8.87
C ILE A 48 -8.35 -2.70 -7.54
N GLU A 49 -8.67 -3.76 -6.81
CA GLU A 49 -9.25 -3.67 -5.47
C GLU A 49 -8.30 -2.95 -4.50
N ALA A 50 -7.00 -3.28 -4.52
CA ALA A 50 -6.00 -2.59 -3.70
C ALA A 50 -5.92 -1.09 -4.03
N CYS A 51 -6.01 -0.70 -5.30
CA CYS A 51 -6.11 0.72 -5.69
C CYS A 51 -7.35 1.39 -5.09
N ARG A 52 -8.49 0.69 -5.05
CA ARG A 52 -9.72 1.19 -4.43
C ARG A 52 -9.54 1.40 -2.92
N VAL A 53 -8.95 0.42 -2.22
CA VAL A 53 -8.68 0.49 -0.78
C VAL A 53 -7.77 1.68 -0.45
N ALA A 54 -6.67 1.84 -1.18
CA ALA A 54 -5.74 2.97 -0.99
C ALA A 54 -6.41 4.33 -1.25
N LYS A 55 -7.24 4.44 -2.31
CA LYS A 55 -8.04 5.64 -2.57
C LYS A 55 -8.98 5.96 -1.41
N GLU A 56 -9.71 4.96 -0.88
CA GLU A 56 -10.61 5.13 0.25
C GLU A 56 -9.87 5.52 1.53
N ALA A 57 -8.66 4.98 1.75
CA ALA A 57 -7.81 5.40 2.86
C ALA A 57 -7.41 6.88 2.74
N ALA A 58 -7.07 7.37 1.55
CA ALA A 58 -6.76 8.79 1.31
C ALA A 58 -7.99 9.68 1.54
N ALA A 59 -9.18 9.27 1.08
CA ALA A 59 -10.44 9.97 1.36
C ALA A 59 -10.74 10.03 2.86
N THR A 60 -10.55 8.92 3.58
CA THR A 60 -10.70 8.84 5.04
C THR A 60 -9.72 9.77 5.76
N ALA A 61 -8.47 9.86 5.29
CA ALA A 61 -7.47 10.77 5.83
C ALA A 61 -7.90 12.24 5.63
N ALA A 62 -8.40 12.60 4.44
CA ALA A 62 -8.90 13.94 4.14
C ALA A 62 -10.10 14.32 5.04
N GLU A 63 -11.10 13.45 5.15
CA GLU A 63 -12.26 13.69 6.01
C GLU A 63 -11.90 13.71 7.49
N GLY A 64 -11.04 12.79 7.92
CA GLY A 64 -10.60 12.68 9.32
C GLY A 64 -9.87 13.93 9.80
N ILE A 65 -8.98 14.51 8.97
CA ILE A 65 -8.28 15.75 9.32
C ILE A 65 -9.21 16.98 9.23
N ALA A 66 -10.07 17.04 8.21
CA ALA A 66 -10.99 18.16 8.01
C ALA A 66 -12.00 18.29 9.16
N THR A 67 -12.45 17.17 9.71
CA THR A 67 -13.44 17.11 10.80
C THR A 67 -12.82 16.97 12.18
N GLY A 68 -11.53 16.72 12.29
CA GLY A 68 -10.84 16.37 13.54
C GLY A 68 -11.31 15.03 14.14
N SER A 69 -11.86 14.13 13.33
CA SER A 69 -12.49 12.87 13.76
C SER A 69 -11.46 11.78 14.04
N SER A 70 -11.07 11.60 15.30
CA SER A 70 -10.22 10.48 15.73
C SER A 70 -10.80 9.10 15.37
N PRO A 71 -12.12 8.82 15.46
CA PRO A 71 -12.68 7.55 15.01
C PRO A 71 -12.41 7.27 13.52
N LEU A 72 -12.57 8.26 12.64
CA LEU A 72 -12.24 8.10 11.20
C LEU A 72 -10.76 7.81 11.00
N LEU A 73 -9.87 8.57 11.64
CA LEU A 73 -8.43 8.34 11.55
C LEU A 73 -8.00 6.95 12.06
N ASN A 74 -8.72 6.38 13.03
CA ASN A 74 -8.46 5.03 13.52
C ASN A 74 -8.75 3.94 12.47
N THR A 75 -9.71 4.17 11.56
CA THR A 75 -10.04 3.19 10.51
C THR A 75 -8.93 3.05 9.46
N LEU A 76 -7.96 3.97 9.39
CA LEU A 76 -6.79 3.85 8.52
C LEU A 76 -5.98 2.58 8.81
N ARG A 77 -5.95 2.13 10.08
CA ARG A 77 -5.31 0.85 10.45
C ARG A 77 -5.98 -0.37 9.83
N GLU A 78 -7.30 -0.31 9.65
CA GLU A 78 -8.03 -1.41 9.00
C GLU A 78 -7.74 -1.43 7.50
N ARG A 79 -7.61 -0.25 6.87
CA ARG A 79 -7.26 -0.12 5.47
C ARG A 79 -5.82 -0.58 5.17
N GLU A 80 -4.87 -0.24 6.04
CA GLU A 80 -3.49 -0.72 5.92
C GLU A 80 -3.44 -2.25 6.01
N LYS A 81 -4.11 -2.88 6.99
CA LYS A 81 -4.19 -4.35 7.07
C LYS A 81 -4.87 -4.99 5.86
N GLU A 82 -5.85 -4.33 5.26
CA GLU A 82 -6.50 -4.81 4.04
C GLU A 82 -5.51 -4.80 2.87
N LEU A 83 -4.66 -3.75 2.76
CA LEU A 83 -3.59 -3.68 1.75
C LEU A 83 -2.53 -4.75 1.98
N ASP A 84 -2.09 -4.98 3.21
CA ASP A 84 -1.14 -6.03 3.56
C ASP A 84 -1.65 -7.43 3.16
N ASN A 85 -2.93 -7.71 3.41
CA ASN A 85 -3.52 -8.99 3.02
C ASN A 85 -3.58 -9.16 1.50
N LEU A 86 -3.89 -8.07 0.78
CA LEU A 86 -3.90 -8.05 -0.69
C LEU A 86 -2.48 -8.23 -1.26
N ASP A 87 -1.47 -7.63 -0.63
CA ASP A 87 -0.07 -7.78 -1.02
C ASP A 87 0.36 -9.25 -0.91
N MET A 88 0.14 -9.88 0.24
CA MET A 88 0.46 -11.31 0.44
C MET A 88 -0.27 -12.22 -0.56
N GLU A 89 -1.54 -11.95 -0.85
CA GLU A 89 -2.34 -12.74 -1.82
C GLU A 89 -1.77 -12.61 -3.24
N ILE A 90 -1.46 -11.39 -3.66
CA ILE A 90 -0.97 -11.10 -5.02
C ILE A 90 0.45 -11.62 -5.19
N ASP A 91 1.35 -11.44 -4.21
CA ASP A 91 2.72 -11.95 -4.26
C ASP A 91 2.75 -13.47 -4.44
N ALA A 92 2.00 -14.20 -3.59
CA ALA A 92 1.87 -15.65 -3.70
C ALA A 92 1.26 -16.07 -5.04
N GLY A 93 0.19 -15.40 -5.47
CA GLY A 93 -0.52 -15.71 -6.71
C GLY A 93 0.32 -15.45 -7.97
N VAL A 94 1.05 -14.34 -8.02
CA VAL A 94 1.95 -14.03 -9.16
C VAL A 94 3.07 -15.05 -9.25
N THR A 95 3.68 -15.43 -8.14
CA THR A 95 4.73 -16.46 -8.11
C THR A 95 4.26 -17.78 -8.71
N MET A 96 3.00 -18.17 -8.49
CA MET A 96 2.41 -19.40 -9.04
C MET A 96 2.03 -19.25 -10.51
N ALA A 97 1.48 -18.10 -10.92
CA ALA A 97 0.92 -17.88 -12.24
C ALA A 97 1.98 -17.52 -13.31
N ILE A 98 3.10 -16.91 -12.93
CA ILE A 98 4.06 -16.27 -13.86
C ILE A 98 4.65 -17.23 -14.90
N THR A 99 4.78 -18.52 -14.58
CA THR A 99 5.31 -19.55 -15.48
C THR A 99 4.26 -20.15 -16.42
N GLN A 100 2.99 -19.81 -16.24
CA GLN A 100 1.85 -20.41 -16.96
C GLN A 100 1.19 -19.41 -17.93
N VAL A 101 1.67 -18.17 -17.99
CA VAL A 101 1.10 -17.08 -18.77
C VAL A 101 1.98 -16.71 -19.97
N ASN A 102 1.39 -16.03 -20.95
CA ASN A 102 2.14 -15.49 -22.09
C ASN A 102 2.92 -14.22 -21.68
N GLU A 103 3.82 -13.73 -22.56
CA GLU A 103 4.69 -12.57 -22.29
C GLU A 103 3.91 -11.31 -21.90
N SER A 104 2.77 -11.03 -22.55
CA SER A 104 1.95 -9.86 -22.24
C SER A 104 1.32 -9.95 -20.85
N GLU A 105 0.79 -11.12 -20.51
CA GLU A 105 0.20 -11.40 -19.19
C GLU A 105 1.28 -11.39 -18.10
N ALA A 106 2.47 -11.95 -18.38
CA ALA A 106 3.60 -11.91 -17.46
C ALA A 106 4.02 -10.46 -17.14
N ARG A 107 4.03 -9.58 -18.14
CA ARG A 107 4.30 -8.14 -17.96
C ARG A 107 3.28 -7.47 -17.04
N GLU A 108 2.01 -7.80 -17.20
CA GLU A 108 0.93 -7.26 -16.35
C GLU A 108 0.97 -7.83 -14.93
N LEU A 109 1.32 -9.12 -14.75
CA LEU A 109 1.57 -9.70 -13.43
C LEU A 109 2.73 -9.02 -12.69
N LEU A 110 3.81 -8.71 -13.39
CA LEU A 110 4.93 -7.93 -12.84
C LEU A 110 4.50 -6.51 -12.47
N ALA A 111 3.61 -5.89 -13.26
CA ALA A 111 3.02 -4.60 -12.90
C ALA A 111 2.15 -4.73 -11.64
N CYS A 112 1.35 -5.79 -11.48
CA CYS A 112 0.59 -6.07 -10.26
C CYS A 112 1.49 -6.09 -9.01
N MET A 113 2.62 -6.81 -9.04
CA MET A 113 3.58 -6.84 -7.94
C MET A 113 4.14 -5.45 -7.61
N LYS A 114 4.55 -4.67 -8.63
CA LYS A 114 5.06 -3.32 -8.41
C LYS A 114 3.99 -2.37 -7.86
N PHE A 115 2.73 -2.57 -8.29
CA PHE A 115 1.61 -1.85 -7.73
C PHE A 115 1.47 -2.15 -6.24
N MET A 116 1.52 -3.41 -5.84
CA MET A 116 1.34 -3.78 -4.43
C MET A 116 2.42 -3.19 -3.54
N ILE A 117 3.70 -3.22 -3.96
CA ILE A 117 4.81 -2.58 -3.23
C ILE A 117 4.52 -1.10 -2.96
N SER A 118 3.96 -0.38 -3.93
CA SER A 118 3.67 1.05 -3.77
C SER A 118 2.39 1.29 -2.97
N LEU A 119 1.36 0.46 -3.13
CA LEU A 119 0.07 0.59 -2.43
C LEU A 119 0.21 0.25 -0.94
N GLU A 120 0.99 -0.76 -0.57
CA GLU A 120 1.36 -1.09 0.80
C GLU A 120 2.05 0.12 1.46
N ARG A 121 3.05 0.72 0.80
CA ARG A 121 3.73 1.93 1.30
C ARG A 121 2.79 3.12 1.46
N ILE A 122 1.83 3.30 0.56
CA ILE A 122 0.80 4.33 0.71
C ILE A 122 -0.06 4.05 1.95
N GLY A 123 -0.44 2.80 2.20
CA GLY A 123 -1.15 2.38 3.41
C GLY A 123 -0.41 2.74 4.69
N ASP A 124 0.86 2.37 4.80
CA ASP A 124 1.77 2.71 5.90
C ASP A 124 1.86 4.22 6.15
N LEU A 125 2.01 4.99 5.07
CA LEU A 125 2.14 6.44 5.14
C LEU A 125 0.84 7.12 5.59
N LEU A 126 -0.32 6.64 5.14
CA LEU A 126 -1.61 7.12 5.59
C LEU A 126 -1.90 6.75 7.05
N LEU A 127 -1.47 5.57 7.52
CA LEU A 127 -1.53 5.19 8.92
C LEU A 127 -0.64 6.10 9.78
N SER A 128 0.57 6.41 9.32
CA SER A 128 1.49 7.35 9.98
C SER A 128 0.91 8.77 10.02
N PHE A 129 0.26 9.23 8.94
CA PHE A 129 -0.48 10.47 8.89
C PHE A 129 -1.58 10.52 9.96
N GLY A 130 -2.43 9.48 10.04
CA GLY A 130 -3.50 9.38 11.03
C GLY A 130 -2.98 9.43 12.47
N SER A 131 -1.88 8.75 12.75
CA SER A 131 -1.22 8.76 14.06
C SER A 131 -0.71 10.16 14.43
N SER A 132 -0.09 10.87 13.50
CA SER A 132 0.37 12.24 13.69
C SER A 132 -0.78 13.24 13.87
N ALA A 133 -1.87 13.06 13.11
CA ALA A 133 -3.08 13.89 13.25
C ALA A 133 -3.73 13.73 14.64
N GLN A 134 -3.79 12.50 15.15
CA GLN A 134 -4.29 12.24 16.52
C GLN A 134 -3.37 12.83 17.60
N ALA A 135 -2.05 12.73 17.41
CA ALA A 135 -1.07 13.30 18.33
C ALA A 135 -1.13 14.84 18.39
N ALA A 136 -1.46 15.48 17.26
CA ALA A 136 -1.68 16.94 17.20
C ALA A 136 -3.00 17.35 17.86
N GLY A 137 -4.04 16.52 17.77
CA GLY A 137 -5.36 16.78 18.37
C GLY A 137 -5.97 18.11 17.91
N SER A 138 -6.52 18.87 18.87
CA SER A 138 -7.12 20.19 18.61
C SER A 138 -6.09 21.34 18.48
N SER A 139 -4.79 21.04 18.47
CA SER A 139 -3.73 22.07 18.45
C SER A 139 -3.38 22.52 17.03
N LEU A 140 -4.04 21.98 16.01
CA LEU A 140 -3.77 22.32 14.59
C LEU A 140 -4.31 23.71 14.25
N ASP A 141 -3.53 24.49 13.56
CA ASP A 141 -3.97 25.74 12.98
C ASP A 141 -5.00 25.48 11.85
N PRO A 142 -6.08 26.28 11.75
CA PRO A 142 -7.08 26.10 10.68
C PRO A 142 -6.49 26.14 9.25
N GLN A 143 -5.39 26.85 9.03
CA GLN A 143 -4.73 26.86 7.73
C GLN A 143 -4.03 25.53 7.47
N ASP A 144 -3.37 24.95 8.48
CA ASP A 144 -2.72 23.62 8.35
C ASP A 144 -3.78 22.54 8.09
N VAL A 145 -4.92 22.58 8.75
CA VAL A 145 -6.04 21.67 8.49
C VAL A 145 -6.49 21.78 7.02
N ARG A 146 -6.66 23.00 6.49
CA ARG A 146 -7.06 23.20 5.08
C ARG A 146 -6.02 22.66 4.11
N ASP A 147 -4.75 22.95 4.33
CA ASP A 147 -3.68 22.56 3.42
C ASP A 147 -3.45 21.04 3.45
N LEU A 148 -3.47 20.41 4.63
CA LEU A 148 -3.37 18.95 4.77
C LEU A 148 -4.58 18.22 4.17
N THR A 149 -5.80 18.78 4.37
CA THR A 149 -7.00 18.26 3.71
C THR A 149 -6.86 18.33 2.19
N HIS A 150 -6.36 19.44 1.68
CA HIS A 150 -6.13 19.60 0.23
C HIS A 150 -5.10 18.58 -0.27
N MET A 151 -3.97 18.39 0.41
CA MET A 151 -2.97 17.38 0.03
C MET A 151 -3.58 15.97 0.00
N ALA A 152 -4.34 15.58 1.03
CA ALA A 152 -4.99 14.28 1.08
C ALA A 152 -6.04 14.09 -0.03
N THR A 153 -6.78 15.15 -0.40
CA THR A 153 -7.73 15.14 -1.53
C THR A 153 -7.02 15.02 -2.88
N VAL A 154 -5.86 15.68 -3.05
CA VAL A 154 -5.02 15.51 -4.26
C VAL A 154 -4.54 14.07 -4.36
N LEU A 155 -4.07 13.48 -3.25
CA LEU A 155 -3.66 12.08 -3.20
C LEU A 155 -4.81 11.12 -3.54
N GLU A 156 -6.01 11.33 -2.99
CA GLU A 156 -7.21 10.56 -3.32
C GLU A 156 -7.47 10.56 -4.83
N LYS A 157 -7.41 11.74 -5.45
CA LYS A 157 -7.58 11.88 -6.90
C LYS A 157 -6.49 11.17 -7.69
N MET A 158 -5.23 11.28 -7.28
CA MET A 158 -4.11 10.57 -7.91
C MET A 158 -4.34 9.06 -7.89
N LEU A 159 -4.78 8.50 -6.76
CA LEU A 159 -5.07 7.07 -6.60
C LEU A 159 -6.29 6.63 -7.42
N ALA A 160 -7.33 7.45 -7.51
CA ALA A 160 -8.49 7.19 -8.37
C ALA A 160 -8.10 7.15 -9.86
N ASP A 161 -7.30 8.12 -10.29
CA ASP A 161 -6.84 8.21 -11.68
C ASP A 161 -5.87 7.07 -12.04
N VAL A 162 -4.94 6.71 -11.14
CA VAL A 162 -4.02 5.59 -11.37
C VAL A 162 -4.73 4.24 -11.41
N GLY A 163 -5.68 3.99 -10.51
CA GLY A 163 -6.49 2.76 -10.52
C GLY A 163 -7.31 2.64 -11.81
N THR A 164 -7.88 3.76 -12.30
CA THR A 164 -8.58 3.80 -13.58
C THR A 164 -7.60 3.59 -14.74
N ALA A 165 -6.44 4.27 -14.72
CA ALA A 165 -5.41 4.12 -15.75
C ALA A 165 -4.92 2.67 -15.87
N PHE A 166 -4.72 1.99 -14.75
CA PHE A 166 -4.33 0.57 -14.71
C PHE A 166 -5.42 -0.33 -15.31
N SER A 167 -6.67 -0.18 -14.87
CA SER A 167 -7.79 -1.03 -15.30
C SER A 167 -8.17 -0.86 -16.78
N THR A 168 -8.04 0.38 -17.31
CA THR A 168 -8.42 0.73 -18.69
C THR A 168 -7.22 0.86 -19.64
N ARG A 169 -6.00 0.72 -19.13
CA ARG A 169 -4.73 0.95 -19.87
C ARG A 169 -4.65 2.37 -20.44
N ASP A 170 -5.24 3.34 -19.73
CA ASP A 170 -5.33 4.75 -20.17
C ASP A 170 -4.11 5.54 -19.71
N VAL A 171 -3.14 5.67 -20.61
CA VAL A 171 -1.91 6.43 -20.39
C VAL A 171 -2.19 7.92 -20.13
N LYS A 172 -3.25 8.51 -20.69
CA LYS A 172 -3.56 9.92 -20.45
C LYS A 172 -3.91 10.19 -18.99
N LYS A 173 -4.63 9.26 -18.37
CA LYS A 173 -4.91 9.31 -16.93
C LYS A 173 -3.64 9.15 -16.08
N ALA A 174 -2.74 8.25 -16.47
CA ALA A 174 -1.44 8.12 -15.81
C ALA A 174 -0.63 9.42 -15.88
N VAL A 175 -0.60 10.07 -17.05
CA VAL A 175 0.06 11.40 -17.22
C VAL A 175 -0.61 12.49 -16.36
N ALA A 176 -1.92 12.45 -16.15
CA ALA A 176 -2.61 13.40 -15.28
C ALA A 176 -2.14 13.25 -13.81
N VAL A 177 -1.84 12.02 -13.34
CA VAL A 177 -1.25 11.76 -12.02
C VAL A 177 0.15 12.38 -11.91
N LEU A 178 0.99 12.23 -12.93
CA LEU A 178 2.34 12.83 -12.96
C LEU A 178 2.31 14.36 -12.83
N ARG A 179 1.26 15.00 -13.35
CA ARG A 179 1.07 16.47 -13.22
C ARG A 179 0.59 16.88 -11.82
N ALA A 180 -0.22 16.06 -11.18
CA ALA A 180 -0.76 16.34 -9.85
C ALA A 180 0.35 16.35 -8.78
N ASP A 181 1.46 15.66 -9.02
CA ASP A 181 2.65 15.64 -8.18
C ASP A 181 3.22 17.07 -7.92
N ALA A 182 3.22 17.93 -8.93
CA ALA A 182 3.67 19.31 -8.77
C ALA A 182 2.82 20.12 -7.76
N GLU A 183 1.54 19.81 -7.63
CA GLU A 183 0.66 20.43 -6.62
C GLU A 183 0.97 19.91 -5.21
N MET A 184 1.28 18.62 -5.08
CA MET A 184 1.75 18.04 -3.81
C MET A 184 3.03 18.73 -3.33
N ASP A 185 4.02 18.88 -4.21
CA ASP A 185 5.27 19.58 -3.93
C ASP A 185 5.05 21.04 -3.53
N ARG A 186 4.15 21.74 -4.24
CA ARG A 186 3.82 23.13 -3.95
C ARG A 186 3.22 23.27 -2.54
N LEU A 187 2.25 22.43 -2.19
CA LEU A 187 1.60 22.44 -0.88
C LEU A 187 2.58 22.10 0.23
N ARG A 188 3.40 21.07 0.04
CA ARG A 188 4.49 20.73 0.97
C ARG A 188 5.38 21.94 1.25
N ASN A 189 5.87 22.61 0.21
CA ASN A 189 6.76 23.75 0.36
C ASN A 189 6.09 24.91 1.10
N LEU A 190 4.82 25.20 0.83
CA LEU A 190 4.07 26.24 1.54
C LEU A 190 3.95 25.95 3.05
N ILE A 191 3.61 24.70 3.41
CA ILE A 191 3.50 24.28 4.79
C ILE A 191 4.88 24.37 5.48
N PHE A 192 5.92 23.83 4.86
CA PHE A 192 7.29 23.89 5.42
C PHE A 192 7.76 25.32 5.68
N LEU A 193 7.61 26.23 4.71
CA LEU A 193 7.99 27.63 4.88
C LEU A 193 7.25 28.28 6.05
N ARG A 194 5.95 28.06 6.20
CA ARG A 194 5.15 28.59 7.31
C ARG A 194 5.69 28.14 8.67
N HIS A 195 6.06 26.88 8.81
CA HIS A 195 6.52 26.30 10.07
C HIS A 195 7.99 26.60 10.39
N ILE A 196 8.81 26.93 9.39
CA ILE A 196 10.23 27.29 9.57
C ILE A 196 10.39 28.80 9.81
N GLU A 197 9.67 29.64 9.03
CA GLU A 197 9.85 31.08 9.08
C GLU A 197 9.13 31.77 10.25
N ASN A 198 8.06 31.15 10.78
CA ASN A 198 7.25 31.72 11.85
C ASN A 198 7.19 30.83 13.11
N PRO A 199 8.31 30.43 13.72
CA PRO A 199 8.32 29.49 14.85
C PRO A 199 7.72 30.05 16.14
N GLU A 200 7.59 31.40 16.26
CA GLU A 200 7.15 32.06 17.50
C GLU A 200 5.62 31.96 17.73
N HIS A 201 4.83 31.77 16.69
CA HIS A 201 3.37 31.74 16.74
C HIS A 201 2.80 30.32 16.83
N LEU A 202 3.61 29.28 16.67
CA LEU A 202 3.19 27.90 16.58
C LEU A 202 3.70 27.09 17.77
N GLN A 203 2.86 26.23 18.30
CA GLN A 203 3.30 25.27 19.32
C GLN A 203 4.28 24.28 18.66
N ARG A 204 5.51 24.19 19.17
CA ARG A 204 6.56 23.33 18.60
C ARG A 204 6.11 21.89 18.35
N GLN A 205 5.32 21.32 19.27
CA GLN A 205 4.84 19.96 19.15
C GLN A 205 3.83 19.82 18.00
N ALA A 206 2.87 20.74 17.86
CA ALA A 206 1.94 20.76 16.74
C ALA A 206 2.65 20.94 15.40
N SER A 207 3.64 21.85 15.33
CA SER A 207 4.45 22.06 14.12
C SER A 207 5.16 20.79 13.67
N LEU A 208 5.74 20.01 14.58
CA LEU A 208 6.37 18.72 14.26
C LEU A 208 5.37 17.73 13.68
N GLN A 209 4.16 17.64 14.27
CA GLN A 209 3.12 16.75 13.74
C GLN A 209 2.65 17.18 12.35
N VAL A 210 2.50 18.49 12.11
CA VAL A 210 2.17 19.01 10.76
C VAL A 210 3.25 18.65 9.75
N ILE A 211 4.52 18.80 10.11
CA ILE A 211 5.64 18.43 9.24
C ILE A 211 5.60 16.91 8.93
N PHE A 212 5.38 16.05 9.94
CA PHE A 212 5.28 14.61 9.71
C PHE A 212 4.09 14.22 8.83
N MET A 213 2.92 14.85 9.06
CA MET A 213 1.73 14.65 8.22
C MET A 213 1.99 15.06 6.77
N THR A 214 2.59 16.23 6.58
CA THR A 214 2.96 16.76 5.26
C THR A 214 3.91 15.82 4.52
N GLN A 215 4.94 15.33 5.21
CA GLN A 215 5.91 14.41 4.65
C GLN A 215 5.27 13.05 4.30
N SER A 216 4.35 12.56 5.14
CA SER A 216 3.64 11.31 4.85
C SER A 216 2.79 11.42 3.59
N LEU A 217 2.06 12.52 3.41
CA LEU A 217 1.23 12.74 2.22
C LEU A 217 2.07 12.95 0.95
N GLU A 218 3.16 13.72 1.03
CA GLU A 218 4.06 13.93 -0.12
C GLU A 218 4.68 12.61 -0.57
N ARG A 219 5.23 11.80 0.34
CA ARG A 219 5.77 10.48 -0.01
C ARG A 219 4.72 9.52 -0.55
N ALA A 220 3.48 9.58 -0.05
CA ALA A 220 2.38 8.82 -0.62
C ALA A 220 2.07 9.28 -2.06
N GLY A 221 2.15 10.58 -2.34
CA GLY A 221 2.09 11.15 -3.68
C GLY A 221 3.18 10.63 -4.61
N ASP A 222 4.43 10.57 -4.11
CA ASP A 222 5.55 9.98 -4.85
C ASP A 222 5.29 8.51 -5.23
N HIS A 223 4.72 7.72 -4.32
CA HIS A 223 4.33 6.35 -4.64
C HIS A 223 3.19 6.29 -5.67
N ALA A 224 2.19 7.17 -5.59
CA ALA A 224 1.14 7.27 -6.61
C ALA A 224 1.70 7.65 -7.99
N LYS A 225 2.71 8.52 -8.05
CA LYS A 225 3.48 8.84 -9.26
C LYS A 225 4.21 7.61 -9.80
N ASN A 226 4.89 6.83 -8.95
CA ASN A 226 5.55 5.59 -9.36
C ASN A 226 4.54 4.60 -9.99
N LEU A 227 3.32 4.50 -9.44
CA LEU A 227 2.24 3.69 -10.04
C LEU A 227 1.87 4.18 -11.43
N ALA A 228 1.76 5.50 -11.63
CA ALA A 228 1.46 6.08 -12.94
C ALA A 228 2.58 5.82 -13.95
N GLU A 229 3.85 5.93 -13.54
CA GLU A 229 5.01 5.56 -14.37
C GLU A 229 4.95 4.08 -14.77
N GLU A 230 4.53 3.20 -13.86
CA GLU A 230 4.40 1.77 -14.15
C GLU A 230 3.26 1.48 -15.13
N VAL A 231 2.12 2.19 -15.04
CA VAL A 231 1.06 2.11 -16.07
C VAL A 231 1.61 2.47 -17.44
N CYS A 232 2.34 3.58 -17.54
CA CYS A 232 2.99 3.98 -18.78
C CYS A 232 3.95 2.90 -19.30
N HIS A 233 4.71 2.29 -18.40
CA HIS A 233 5.68 1.25 -18.74
C HIS A 233 5.02 -0.02 -19.28
N PHE A 234 4.03 -0.59 -18.57
CA PHE A 234 3.43 -1.85 -19.00
C PHE A 234 2.57 -1.71 -20.27
N VAL A 235 1.94 -0.54 -20.49
CA VAL A 235 1.15 -0.27 -21.69
C VAL A 235 2.03 -0.01 -22.90
N SER A 236 3.12 0.74 -22.73
CA SER A 236 4.01 1.14 -23.83
C SER A 236 5.16 0.17 -24.09
N GLY A 237 5.48 -0.70 -23.11
CA GLY A 237 6.65 -1.60 -23.15
C GLY A 237 7.99 -0.89 -22.90
N HIS A 238 8.00 0.41 -22.54
CA HIS A 238 9.21 1.20 -22.34
C HIS A 238 9.16 1.98 -21.03
N THR A 239 10.32 2.12 -20.38
CA THR A 239 10.44 2.87 -19.14
C THR A 239 10.36 4.37 -19.39
N VAL A 240 9.30 5.01 -18.95
CA VAL A 240 9.05 6.46 -19.11
C VAL A 240 9.98 7.29 -18.23
N ARG A 241 10.42 6.74 -17.10
CA ARG A 241 11.26 7.39 -16.07
C ARG A 241 12.49 8.10 -16.63
N HIS A 242 13.17 7.55 -17.64
CA HIS A 242 14.36 8.16 -18.24
C HIS A 242 14.04 9.15 -19.37
N VAL A 243 12.85 9.04 -19.98
CA VAL A 243 12.40 9.96 -21.04
C VAL A 243 11.96 11.29 -20.43
N LEU A 244 11.34 11.27 -19.24
CA LEU A 244 10.83 12.46 -18.55
C LEU A 244 11.93 13.34 -17.96
N LEU A 245 13.10 12.78 -17.61
CA LEU A 245 14.23 13.50 -17.04
C LEU A 245 15.10 14.25 -18.07
N THR A 246 14.90 14.02 -19.37
CA THR A 246 15.87 14.45 -20.41
C THR A 246 15.46 15.69 -21.20
N TYR A 247 14.25 16.26 -20.99
CA TYR A 247 13.73 17.31 -21.86
C TYR A 247 12.95 18.43 -21.12
N ASP A 248 13.17 19.68 -21.57
CA ASP A 248 12.45 20.91 -21.14
C ASP A 248 11.00 21.03 -21.67
N LYS A 249 10.46 19.99 -22.29
CA LYS A 249 9.07 20.00 -22.79
C LYS A 249 8.09 19.52 -21.73
N PRO A 250 6.84 20.02 -21.74
CA PRO A 250 5.79 19.44 -20.90
C PRO A 250 5.72 17.92 -21.10
N ILE A 251 5.77 17.19 -19.99
CA ILE A 251 5.85 15.72 -19.89
C ILE A 251 4.84 15.01 -20.84
N GLU A 252 3.63 15.57 -20.92
CA GLU A 252 2.57 15.02 -21.78
C GLU A 252 2.92 15.10 -23.28
N GLN A 253 3.44 16.24 -23.73
CA GLN A 253 3.75 16.42 -25.13
C GLN A 253 4.85 15.45 -25.57
N MET A 254 5.86 15.26 -24.76
CA MET A 254 6.95 14.32 -25.03
C MET A 254 6.47 12.88 -25.13
N PHE A 255 5.57 12.47 -24.22
CA PHE A 255 5.04 11.13 -24.22
C PHE A 255 4.10 10.89 -25.40
N LEU A 256 3.26 11.89 -25.74
CA LEU A 256 2.38 11.84 -26.91
C LEU A 256 3.17 11.83 -28.20
N ASP A 257 4.25 12.64 -28.30
CA ASP A 257 5.16 12.65 -29.46
C ASP A 257 5.87 11.30 -29.61
N TRP A 258 6.30 10.71 -28.50
CA TRP A 258 6.93 9.38 -28.49
C TRP A 258 5.94 8.27 -28.93
N LEU A 259 4.69 8.28 -28.45
CA LEU A 259 3.66 7.33 -28.89
C LEU A 259 3.38 7.46 -30.39
N ARG A 260 3.29 8.68 -30.91
CA ARG A 260 3.03 8.93 -32.32
C ARG A 260 4.15 8.38 -33.22
N VAL A 261 5.42 8.61 -32.84
CA VAL A 261 6.59 8.09 -33.58
C VAL A 261 6.64 6.56 -33.59
N ARG A 262 6.08 5.91 -32.60
CA ARG A 262 6.01 4.45 -32.53
C ARG A 262 4.92 3.87 -33.42
N ASP A 263 3.74 4.48 -33.44
CA ASP A 263 2.61 4.03 -34.25
C ASP A 263 2.88 4.20 -35.76
N GLU A 264 3.81 5.10 -36.15
CA GLU A 264 4.26 5.27 -37.53
C GLU A 264 5.30 4.21 -37.97
N LYS A 265 5.82 3.38 -37.04
CA LYS A 265 6.85 2.36 -37.33
C LYS A 265 6.32 0.92 -37.34
N HIS A 266 5.04 0.73 -37.12
CA HIS A 266 4.29 -0.52 -37.23
C HIS A 266 3.17 -0.40 -38.24
#